data_b7ec68655631f990a5bd319c5fcd36ce
#
_entry.id   b7ec68655631f990a5bd319c5fcd36ce
#
_cell.length_a   1.000
_cell.length_b   1.000
_cell.length_c   1.000
_cell.angle_alpha   90.00
_cell.angle_beta   90.00
_cell.angle_gamma   90.00
#
_symmetry.space_group_name_H-M   'P 1'
#
loop_
_entity.id
_entity.type
_entity.pdbx_description
1 polymer ?
#
loop_
_entity_poly.entity_id
_entity_poly.type
_entity_poly.pdbx_seq_one_letter_code
_entity_poly.pdbx_strand_id
1 'polypeptide(L)'
;MRISEIEWTEGDVAHLARHGVRPDEVEEVLAGSPVWRRGRKHPETGRKSLYALGKTEGGRYLFVVLAPRGRGRARCVTAMDMDEKARRYYDRHRR
;
A
#
# COMPACT_ATOMS: atom_id res chain seq x y z
N MET A 1 -11.58 -6.50 -5.02
CA MET A 1 -10.28 -7.16 -5.27
C MET A 1 -9.53 -7.34 -3.97
N ARG A 2 -8.89 -8.47 -3.81
CA ARG A 2 -8.16 -8.75 -2.58
C ARG A 2 -6.73 -9.13 -2.90
N ILE A 3 -5.78 -8.50 -2.21
CA ILE A 3 -4.37 -8.85 -2.30
C ILE A 3 -4.05 -9.71 -1.09
N SER A 4 -3.54 -10.92 -1.33
CA SER A 4 -3.22 -11.86 -0.26
C SER A 4 -1.73 -12.05 -0.09
N GLU A 5 -0.93 -11.64 -1.05
CA GLU A 5 0.51 -11.87 -0.99
C GLU A 5 1.27 -10.72 -1.67
N ILE A 6 2.32 -10.25 -1.00
CA ILE A 6 3.21 -9.23 -1.57
C ILE A 6 4.51 -9.91 -2.00
N GLU A 7 4.90 -9.63 -3.24
CA GLU A 7 6.19 -10.08 -3.76
C GLU A 7 7.23 -9.01 -3.44
N TRP A 8 8.16 -9.33 -2.56
CA TRP A 8 9.18 -8.38 -2.12
C TRP A 8 10.45 -8.56 -2.94
N THR A 9 10.97 -7.46 -3.47
CA THR A 9 12.29 -7.43 -4.11
C THR A 9 13.21 -6.56 -3.27
N GLU A 10 14.52 -6.77 -3.44
CA GLU A 10 15.50 -5.95 -2.73
C GLU A 10 15.32 -4.46 -3.06
N GLY A 11 15.03 -4.17 -4.34
CA GLY A 11 14.82 -2.78 -4.76
C GLY A 11 13.61 -2.15 -4.10
N ASP A 12 12.53 -2.90 -4.00
CA ASP A 12 11.32 -2.39 -3.37
C ASP A 12 11.54 -2.15 -1.88
N VAL A 13 12.22 -3.08 -1.20
CA VAL A 13 12.54 -2.93 0.22
C VAL A 13 13.41 -1.69 0.45
N ALA A 14 14.44 -1.51 -0.40
CA ALA A 14 15.33 -0.35 -0.28
C ALA A 14 14.57 0.95 -0.53
N HIS A 15 13.62 0.94 -1.47
CA HIS A 15 12.82 2.13 -1.74
C HIS A 15 11.95 2.49 -0.53
N LEU A 16 11.33 1.50 0.09
CA LEU A 16 10.54 1.73 1.31
C LEU A 16 11.38 2.31 2.43
N ALA A 17 12.61 1.84 2.56
CA ALA A 17 13.49 2.31 3.63
C ALA A 17 13.75 3.80 3.53
N ARG A 18 13.72 4.36 2.33
CA ARG A 18 13.88 5.81 2.15
C ARG A 18 12.75 6.61 2.78
N HIS A 19 11.60 5.98 2.92
CA HIS A 19 10.44 6.60 3.59
C HIS A 19 10.31 6.12 5.03
N GLY A 20 11.29 5.38 5.52
CA GLY A 20 11.26 4.85 6.88
C GLY A 20 10.19 3.79 7.10
N VAL A 21 9.84 3.05 6.05
CA VAL A 21 8.81 2.02 6.13
C VAL A 21 9.44 0.65 5.96
N ARG A 22 9.03 -0.32 6.78
CA ARG A 22 9.49 -1.69 6.69
C ARG A 22 8.45 -2.56 6.00
N PRO A 23 8.88 -3.65 5.34
CA PRO A 23 7.92 -4.59 4.72
C PRO A 23 6.88 -5.12 5.69
N ASP A 24 7.26 -5.42 6.93
CA ASP A 24 6.30 -5.93 7.91
C ASP A 24 5.21 -4.91 8.23
N GLU A 25 5.53 -3.62 8.18
CA GLU A 25 4.53 -2.58 8.41
C GLU A 25 3.48 -2.57 7.30
N VAL A 26 3.92 -2.77 6.05
CA VAL A 26 2.98 -2.87 4.93
C VAL A 26 2.08 -4.08 5.11
N GLU A 27 2.66 -5.20 5.51
CA GLU A 27 1.87 -6.41 5.70
C GLU A 27 0.86 -6.27 6.84
N GLU A 28 1.21 -5.54 7.90
CA GLU A 28 0.27 -5.23 8.97
C GLU A 28 -0.92 -4.42 8.46
N VAL A 29 -0.65 -3.43 7.61
CA VAL A 29 -1.72 -2.62 7.02
C VAL A 29 -2.65 -3.51 6.21
N LEU A 30 -2.10 -4.40 5.39
CA LEU A 30 -2.92 -5.25 4.54
C LEU A 30 -3.73 -6.27 5.34
N ALA A 31 -3.20 -6.75 6.44
CA ALA A 31 -3.90 -7.70 7.31
C ALA A 31 -4.99 -7.02 8.15
N GLY A 32 -4.92 -5.72 8.32
CA GLY A 32 -5.77 -4.96 9.23
C GLY A 32 -6.99 -4.30 8.60
N SER A 33 -7.50 -4.81 7.50
CA SER A 33 -8.68 -4.29 6.83
C SER A 33 -8.49 -2.84 6.33
N PRO A 34 -7.57 -2.63 5.41
CA PRO A 34 -7.32 -1.28 4.91
C PRO A 34 -8.47 -0.78 4.04
N VAL A 35 -8.49 0.53 3.83
CA VAL A 35 -9.36 1.14 2.84
C VAL A 35 -8.66 1.01 1.49
N TRP A 36 -9.35 0.42 0.53
CA TRP A 36 -8.80 0.23 -0.81
C TRP A 36 -9.27 1.35 -1.74
N ARG A 37 -8.38 1.77 -2.63
CA ARG A 37 -8.69 2.79 -3.61
C ARG A 37 -7.94 2.49 -4.89
N ARG A 38 -8.60 2.67 -6.04
CA ARG A 38 -7.92 2.54 -7.33
C ARG A 38 -6.99 3.71 -7.54
N GLY A 39 -5.78 3.40 -7.95
CA GLY A 39 -4.77 4.41 -8.18
C GLY A 39 -4.60 4.74 -9.65
N ARG A 40 -3.52 5.40 -9.96
CA ARG A 40 -3.20 5.82 -11.30
C ARG A 40 -2.77 4.66 -12.16
N LYS A 41 -3.00 4.77 -13.46
CA LYS A 41 -2.53 3.83 -14.45
C LYS A 41 -1.03 3.99 -14.63
N HIS A 42 -0.32 2.87 -14.58
CA HIS A 42 1.13 2.90 -14.78
C HIS A 42 1.43 3.16 -16.26
N PRO A 43 2.30 4.13 -16.59
CA PRO A 43 2.51 4.50 -17.99
C PRO A 43 3.11 3.39 -18.85
N GLU A 44 3.93 2.52 -18.26
CA GLU A 44 4.60 1.48 -19.05
C GLU A 44 3.76 0.23 -19.21
N THR A 45 3.07 -0.20 -18.16
CA THR A 45 2.33 -1.46 -18.18
C THR A 45 0.87 -1.30 -18.54
N GLY A 46 0.35 -0.09 -18.46
CA GLY A 46 -1.07 0.18 -18.66
C GLY A 46 -1.96 -0.31 -17.54
N ARG A 47 -1.39 -0.92 -16.50
CA ARG A 47 -2.16 -1.43 -15.37
C ARG A 47 -2.37 -0.35 -14.33
N LYS A 48 -3.52 -0.39 -13.69
CA LYS A 48 -3.82 0.57 -12.63
C LYS A 48 -3.17 0.11 -11.34
N SER A 49 -2.62 1.07 -10.60
CA SER A 49 -2.15 0.83 -9.26
C SER A 49 -3.33 0.65 -8.32
N LEU A 50 -3.07 0.04 -7.18
CA LEU A 50 -4.06 -0.15 -6.15
C LEU A 50 -3.49 0.46 -4.87
N TYR A 51 -4.27 1.34 -4.24
CA TYR A 51 -3.84 1.98 -3.00
C TYR A 51 -4.48 1.27 -1.82
N ALA A 52 -3.70 1.07 -0.77
CA ALA A 52 -4.20 0.56 0.50
C ALA A 52 -3.87 1.58 1.57
N LEU A 53 -4.89 2.10 2.21
CA LEU A 53 -4.73 3.07 3.29
C LEU A 53 -5.11 2.39 4.58
N GLY A 54 -4.20 2.39 5.54
CA GLY A 54 -4.50 1.71 6.79
C GLY A 54 -3.50 2.03 7.87
N LYS A 55 -3.67 1.34 8.99
CA LYS A 55 -2.90 1.60 10.18
C LYS A 55 -2.09 0.36 10.53
N THR A 56 -0.84 0.54 10.92
CA THR A 56 -0.02 -0.55 11.43
C THR A 56 -0.47 -0.90 12.84
N GLU A 57 0.02 -2.02 13.35
CA GLU A 57 -0.26 -2.41 14.73
C GLU A 57 0.25 -1.38 15.73
N GLY A 58 1.33 -0.70 15.40
CA GLY A 58 1.87 0.36 16.23
C GLY A 58 1.15 1.69 16.12
N GLY A 59 0.13 1.78 15.27
CA GLY A 59 -0.67 3.00 15.15
C GLY A 59 -0.21 3.98 14.10
N ARG A 60 0.73 3.58 13.24
CA ARG A 60 1.22 4.43 12.16
C ARG A 60 0.27 4.35 10.98
N TYR A 61 -0.10 5.50 10.42
CA TYR A 61 -1.03 5.56 9.29
C TYR A 61 -0.24 5.61 8.00
N LEU A 62 -0.42 4.57 7.17
CA LEU A 62 0.36 4.43 5.93
C LEU A 62 -0.52 4.48 4.69
N PHE A 63 0.03 5.07 3.66
CA PHE A 63 -0.50 5.06 2.30
C PHE A 63 0.39 4.12 1.49
N VAL A 64 -0.16 2.99 1.05
CA VAL A 64 0.59 1.95 0.37
C VAL A 64 0.19 1.89 -1.09
N VAL A 65 1.16 1.86 -1.99
CA VAL A 65 0.91 1.76 -3.42
C VAL A 65 1.34 0.39 -3.90
N LEU A 66 0.39 -0.34 -4.47
CA LEU A 66 0.62 -1.69 -4.94
C LEU A 66 0.46 -1.78 -6.45
N ALA A 67 1.27 -2.62 -7.06
CA ALA A 67 1.15 -2.97 -8.47
C ALA A 67 0.63 -4.41 -8.54
N PRO A 68 -0.66 -4.60 -8.84
CA PRO A 68 -1.23 -5.95 -8.90
C PRO A 68 -0.58 -6.80 -9.98
N ARG A 69 -0.36 -8.08 -9.65
CA ARG A 69 0.29 -9.03 -10.55
C ARG A 69 -0.65 -10.16 -10.96
N GLY A 70 -1.89 -10.14 -10.46
CA GLY A 70 -2.85 -11.21 -10.70
C GLY A 70 -2.82 -12.26 -9.60
N ARG A 71 -3.92 -12.99 -9.48
CA ARG A 71 -4.05 -14.09 -8.51
C ARG A 71 -3.83 -13.65 -7.08
N GLY A 72 -4.23 -12.44 -6.74
CA GLY A 72 -4.08 -11.94 -5.38
C GLY A 72 -2.68 -11.50 -5.00
N ARG A 73 -1.75 -11.46 -5.96
CA ARG A 73 -0.38 -11.03 -5.69
C ARG A 73 -0.14 -9.62 -6.18
N ALA A 74 0.77 -8.93 -5.53
CA ALA A 74 1.15 -7.58 -5.91
C ALA A 74 2.57 -7.29 -5.47
N ARG A 75 3.19 -6.32 -6.15
CA ARG A 75 4.43 -5.71 -5.70
C ARG A 75 4.08 -4.47 -4.90
N CYS A 76 4.86 -4.17 -3.87
CA CYS A 76 4.74 -2.91 -3.17
C CYS A 76 5.67 -1.91 -3.83
N VAL A 77 5.08 -0.98 -4.59
CA VAL A 77 5.86 0.02 -5.32
C VAL A 77 6.42 1.06 -4.39
N THR A 78 5.61 1.51 -3.45
CA THR A 78 6.05 2.46 -2.43
C THR A 78 5.05 2.46 -1.27
N ALA A 79 5.47 3.00 -0.15
CA ALA A 79 4.61 3.24 0.99
C ALA A 79 5.17 4.42 1.77
N MET A 80 4.30 5.23 2.33
CA MET A 80 4.69 6.43 3.04
C MET A 80 3.63 6.78 4.07
N ASP A 81 3.97 7.66 4.99
CA ASP A 81 2.99 8.18 5.93
C ASP A 81 1.87 8.89 5.17
N MET A 82 0.64 8.73 5.63
CA MET A 82 -0.47 9.46 5.04
C MET A 82 -0.27 10.95 5.22
N ASP A 83 -0.47 11.71 4.14
CA ASP A 83 -0.58 13.14 4.28
C ASP A 83 -2.01 13.48 4.76
N GLU A 84 -2.29 14.77 4.91
CA GLU A 84 -3.57 15.22 5.43
C GLU A 84 -4.73 14.80 4.53
N LYS A 85 -4.53 14.88 3.21
CA LYS A 85 -5.57 14.52 2.26
C LYS A 85 -5.86 13.00 2.33
N ALA A 86 -4.82 12.19 2.38
CA ALA A 86 -4.99 10.75 2.48
C ALA A 86 -5.66 10.36 3.80
N ARG A 87 -5.28 11.04 4.88
CA ARG A 87 -5.86 10.77 6.19
C ARG A 87 -7.36 11.09 6.20
N ARG A 88 -7.77 12.19 5.56
CA ARG A 88 -9.19 12.53 5.48
C ARG A 88 -9.95 11.50 4.67
N TYR A 89 -9.35 11.03 3.58
CA TYR A 89 -9.98 9.98 2.78
C TYR A 89 -10.14 8.70 3.59
N TYR A 90 -9.09 8.30 4.30
CA TYR A 90 -9.13 7.10 5.13
C TYR A 90 -10.20 7.20 6.21
N ASP A 91 -10.24 8.31 6.94
CA ASP A 91 -11.20 8.50 8.03
C ASP A 91 -12.64 8.48 7.52
N ARG A 92 -12.87 8.94 6.31
CA ARG A 92 -14.21 9.00 5.72
C ARG A 92 -14.69 7.62 5.27
N HIS A 93 -13.77 6.74 4.87
CA HIS A 93 -14.12 5.45 4.27
C HIS A 93 -13.89 4.24 5.16
N ARG A 94 -13.20 4.41 6.26
CA ARG A 94 -13.00 3.29 7.19
C ARG A 94 -14.29 3.02 7.95
N ARG A 95 -14.38 1.77 8.41
CA ARG A 95 -15.54 1.35 9.20
C ARG A 95 -15.21 1.22 10.67
#